data_2ef385ae0a20775a3e2b479739040062
#
_entry.id   2ef385ae0a20775a3e2b479739040062
#
_cell.length_a   1.000
_cell.length_b   1.000
_cell.length_c   1.000
_cell.angle_alpha   90.00
_cell.angle_beta   90.00
_cell.angle_gamma   90.00
#
_symmetry.space_group_name_H-M   'P 1'
#
loop_
_entity.id
_entity.type
_entity.pdbx_description
1 polymer ?
#
loop_
_entity_poly.entity_id
_entity_poly.type
_entity_poly.pdbx_seq_one_letter_code
_entity_poly.pdbx_strand_id
1 'polypeptide(L)'
;MRTWLFKTEPKDFSLQDLRAAPDQTTGWDGVRNYQARNRLRDEIQDGDRVLIYHSRGKNPSIVGEARVTSAPYPDPTQFNPDHAGFDPRSSEDMPRWYQVDVRYVTTYKQPLPLSEMRQRAEFADMELVIRPRLSIQHITDRQYQQILALCEPELAMAGAWSPALS
;
A
#
# COMPACT_ATOMS: atom_id res chain seq x y z
N MET A 1 6.57 0.94 -14.38
CA MET A 1 5.93 0.50 -13.12
C MET A 1 6.48 1.32 -11.98
N ARG A 2 5.60 1.93 -11.20
CA ARG A 2 5.96 2.63 -9.97
C ARG A 2 5.75 1.73 -8.76
N THR A 3 6.39 2.10 -7.66
CA THR A 3 6.22 1.42 -6.38
C THR A 3 5.60 2.38 -5.37
N TRP A 4 4.59 1.88 -4.67
CA TRP A 4 3.82 2.60 -3.66
C TRP A 4 3.89 1.88 -2.32
N LEU A 5 3.59 2.58 -1.25
CA LEU A 5 3.37 1.97 0.06
C LEU A 5 1.95 2.32 0.50
N PHE A 6 1.17 1.29 0.82
CA PHE A 6 -0.19 1.42 1.33
C PHE A 6 -0.22 1.01 2.78
N LYS A 7 -0.76 1.88 3.62
CA LYS A 7 -0.91 1.61 5.05
C LYS A 7 -2.26 1.00 5.36
N THR A 8 -2.26 0.01 6.22
CA THR A 8 -3.49 -0.59 6.77
C THR A 8 -3.26 -0.99 8.23
N GLU A 9 -4.31 -0.87 9.04
CA GLU A 9 -4.29 -1.41 10.39
C GLU A 9 -4.61 -2.91 10.31
N PRO A 10 -3.73 -3.80 10.83
CA PRO A 10 -3.95 -5.23 10.67
C PRO A 10 -5.20 -5.76 11.35
N LYS A 11 -5.73 -5.06 12.35
CA LYS A 11 -7.03 -5.41 12.95
C LYS A 11 -8.18 -5.24 11.99
N ASP A 12 -8.10 -4.25 11.09
CA ASP A 12 -9.16 -3.95 10.14
C ASP A 12 -8.99 -4.76 8.88
N PHE A 13 -7.78 -4.75 8.31
CA PHE A 13 -7.47 -5.52 7.11
C PHE A 13 -5.96 -5.76 7.03
N SER A 14 -5.54 -7.03 7.13
CA SER A 14 -4.13 -7.41 7.10
C SER A 14 -3.72 -7.94 5.73
N LEU A 15 -2.41 -8.11 5.53
CA LEU A 15 -1.87 -8.79 4.35
C LEU A 15 -2.41 -10.22 4.24
N GLN A 16 -2.60 -10.91 5.37
CA GLN A 16 -3.16 -12.26 5.37
C GLN A 16 -4.65 -12.26 4.99
N ASP A 17 -5.39 -11.22 5.36
CA ASP A 17 -6.76 -11.04 4.90
C ASP A 17 -6.81 -10.86 3.39
N LEU A 18 -5.88 -10.10 2.82
CA LEU A 18 -5.75 -9.95 1.38
C LEU A 18 -5.45 -11.29 0.70
N ARG A 19 -4.51 -12.03 1.25
CA ARG A 19 -4.15 -13.37 0.74
C ARG A 19 -5.34 -14.33 0.75
N ALA A 20 -6.20 -14.22 1.75
CA ALA A 20 -7.39 -15.06 1.92
C ALA A 20 -8.62 -14.55 1.17
N ALA A 21 -8.57 -13.35 0.62
CA ALA A 21 -9.70 -12.77 -0.12
C ALA A 21 -9.99 -13.53 -1.42
N PRO A 22 -11.22 -13.46 -1.95
CA PRO A 22 -11.54 -14.05 -3.24
C PRO A 22 -10.57 -13.56 -4.32
N ASP A 23 -9.98 -14.48 -5.07
CA ASP A 23 -8.94 -14.18 -6.07
C ASP A 23 -7.75 -13.40 -5.51
N GLN A 24 -7.54 -13.45 -4.19
CA GLN A 24 -6.47 -12.72 -3.48
C GLN A 24 -6.49 -11.22 -3.77
N THR A 25 -7.65 -10.67 -4.04
CA THR A 25 -7.84 -9.29 -4.53
C THR A 25 -8.90 -8.58 -3.70
N THR A 26 -8.68 -7.29 -3.47
CA THR A 26 -9.66 -6.43 -2.80
C THR A 26 -9.61 -5.02 -3.39
N GLY A 27 -10.74 -4.31 -3.33
CA GLY A 27 -10.75 -2.87 -3.54
C GLY A 27 -10.17 -2.18 -2.31
N TRP A 28 -9.15 -1.34 -2.51
CA TRP A 28 -8.46 -0.67 -1.39
C TRP A 28 -9.22 0.59 -1.00
N ASP A 29 -10.27 0.39 -0.21
CA ASP A 29 -11.20 1.43 0.18
C ASP A 29 -10.73 2.24 1.40
N GLY A 30 -11.51 3.25 1.75
CA GLY A 30 -11.37 3.94 3.03
C GLY A 30 -10.31 5.04 3.07
N VAL A 31 -9.67 5.36 1.96
CA VAL A 31 -8.72 6.49 1.91
C VAL A 31 -9.50 7.80 1.98
N ARG A 32 -9.26 8.60 3.03
CA ARG A 32 -10.02 9.83 3.32
C ARG A 32 -9.12 11.05 3.55
N ASN A 33 -7.93 11.04 2.96
CA ASN A 33 -7.02 12.18 2.89
C ASN A 33 -6.92 12.62 1.44
N TYR A 34 -7.04 13.92 1.17
CA TYR A 34 -7.07 14.42 -0.21
C TYR A 34 -5.75 14.20 -0.96
N GLN A 35 -4.61 14.31 -0.29
CA GLN A 35 -3.33 14.06 -0.94
C GLN A 35 -3.20 12.59 -1.35
N ALA A 36 -3.58 11.67 -0.48
CA ALA A 36 -3.59 10.25 -0.77
C ALA A 36 -4.60 9.91 -1.88
N ARG A 37 -5.80 10.52 -1.81
CA ARG A 37 -6.82 10.38 -2.86
C ARG A 37 -6.30 10.83 -4.22
N ASN A 38 -5.59 11.96 -4.27
CA ASN A 38 -5.06 12.48 -5.53
C ASN A 38 -4.04 11.51 -6.13
N ARG A 39 -3.23 10.87 -5.32
CA ARG A 39 -2.30 9.83 -5.79
C ARG A 39 -3.04 8.63 -6.35
N LEU A 40 -4.08 8.15 -5.66
CA LEU A 40 -4.91 7.04 -6.14
C LEU A 40 -5.61 7.37 -7.44
N ARG A 41 -6.16 8.56 -7.55
CA ARG A 41 -6.94 8.98 -8.71
C ARG A 41 -6.06 9.31 -9.92
N ASP A 42 -4.95 10.02 -9.70
CA ASP A 42 -4.22 10.71 -10.76
C ASP A 42 -2.88 10.06 -11.11
N GLU A 43 -2.25 9.29 -10.22
CA GLU A 43 -0.88 8.84 -10.39
C GLU A 43 -0.73 7.32 -10.44
N ILE A 44 -1.50 6.58 -9.64
CA ILE A 44 -1.41 5.11 -9.57
C ILE A 44 -1.97 4.51 -10.87
N GLN A 45 -1.29 3.49 -11.37
CA GLN A 45 -1.68 2.79 -12.58
C GLN A 45 -1.78 1.29 -12.35
N ASP A 46 -2.63 0.63 -13.14
CA ASP A 46 -2.70 -0.82 -13.21
C ASP A 46 -1.30 -1.39 -13.48
N GLY A 47 -0.90 -2.39 -12.71
CA GLY A 47 0.41 -3.00 -12.80
C GLY A 47 1.44 -2.43 -11.81
N ASP A 48 1.14 -1.34 -11.12
CA ASP A 48 2.05 -0.77 -10.13
C ASP A 48 2.23 -1.71 -8.93
N ARG A 49 3.44 -1.68 -8.36
CA ARG A 49 3.78 -2.45 -7.16
C ARG A 49 3.32 -1.71 -5.92
N VAL A 50 2.86 -2.46 -4.93
CA VAL A 50 2.42 -1.92 -3.65
C VAL A 50 3.13 -2.65 -2.52
N LEU A 51 3.82 -1.92 -1.66
CA LEU A 51 4.32 -2.45 -0.39
C LEU A 51 3.21 -2.29 0.65
N ILE A 52 2.87 -3.36 1.34
CA ILE A 52 1.85 -3.33 2.38
C ILE A 52 2.53 -3.05 3.72
N TYR A 53 2.07 -2.01 4.40
CA TYR A 53 2.57 -1.58 5.70
C TYR A 53 1.47 -1.75 6.74
N HIS A 54 1.77 -2.54 7.77
CA HIS A 54 0.89 -2.68 8.92
C HIS A 54 1.18 -1.55 9.91
N SER A 55 0.26 -0.60 9.99
CA SER A 55 0.35 0.52 10.91
C SER A 55 -0.21 0.12 12.28
N ARG A 56 0.16 0.90 13.29
CA ARG A 56 -0.24 0.68 14.70
C ARG A 56 0.27 -0.63 15.29
N GLY A 57 -0.04 -0.83 16.57
CA GLY A 57 0.47 -1.99 17.31
C GLY A 57 1.89 -1.76 17.81
N LYS A 58 2.50 -2.84 18.32
CA LYS A 58 3.81 -2.77 18.96
C LYS A 58 4.97 -2.57 18.00
N ASN A 59 4.80 -3.00 16.75
CA ASN A 59 5.90 -3.07 15.81
C ASN A 59 5.43 -2.82 14.37
N PRO A 60 5.03 -1.57 14.03
CA PRO A 60 4.59 -1.25 12.67
C PRO A 60 5.68 -1.59 11.66
N SER A 61 5.32 -2.27 10.57
CA SER A 61 6.30 -2.86 9.66
C SER A 61 5.78 -2.94 8.23
N ILE A 62 6.71 -2.90 7.26
CA ILE A 62 6.45 -3.36 5.89
C ILE A 62 6.47 -4.89 5.93
N VAL A 63 5.38 -5.51 5.47
CA VAL A 63 5.17 -6.96 5.66
C VAL A 63 5.12 -7.77 4.37
N GLY A 64 4.95 -7.13 3.22
CA GLY A 64 4.87 -7.85 1.95
C GLY A 64 4.49 -6.96 0.79
N GLU A 65 4.09 -7.59 -0.30
CA GLU A 65 3.78 -6.91 -1.55
C GLU A 65 2.44 -7.32 -2.13
N ALA A 66 1.83 -6.37 -2.81
CA ALA A 66 0.67 -6.55 -3.65
C ALA A 66 0.90 -5.84 -4.99
N ARG A 67 -0.06 -5.96 -5.89
CA ARG A 67 -0.03 -5.31 -7.20
C ARG A 67 -1.37 -4.65 -7.47
N VAL A 68 -1.32 -3.45 -8.05
CA VAL A 68 -2.52 -2.79 -8.56
C VAL A 68 -3.02 -3.53 -9.79
N THR A 69 -4.29 -3.91 -9.79
CA THR A 69 -4.91 -4.73 -10.85
C THR A 69 -6.09 -4.04 -11.53
N SER A 70 -6.31 -2.76 -11.27
CA SER A 70 -7.36 -1.98 -11.92
C SER A 70 -6.92 -0.54 -12.14
N ALA A 71 -7.63 0.16 -13.02
CA ALA A 71 -7.60 1.61 -13.05
C ALA A 71 -8.31 2.16 -11.79
N PRO A 72 -8.03 3.40 -11.38
CA PRO A 72 -8.77 4.02 -10.27
C PRO A 72 -10.25 4.16 -10.58
N TYR A 73 -11.09 3.97 -9.57
CA TYR A 73 -12.54 4.14 -9.66
C TYR A 73 -13.09 4.63 -8.32
N PRO A 74 -14.33 5.19 -8.31
CA PRO A 74 -14.90 5.70 -7.07
C PRO A 74 -15.03 4.61 -6.00
N ASP A 75 -14.59 4.92 -4.78
CA ASP A 75 -14.75 4.07 -3.61
C ASP A 75 -16.25 3.97 -3.27
N PRO A 76 -16.88 2.79 -3.37
CA PRO A 76 -18.31 2.65 -3.14
C PRO A 76 -18.74 2.89 -1.69
N THR A 77 -17.84 2.75 -0.72
CA THR A 77 -18.18 2.91 0.69
C THR A 77 -18.58 4.35 1.02
N GLN A 78 -18.14 5.34 0.21
CA GLN A 78 -18.49 6.73 0.43
C GLN A 78 -19.99 7.02 0.26
N PHE A 79 -20.70 6.17 -0.45
CA PHE A 79 -22.12 6.35 -0.76
C PHE A 79 -23.06 5.58 0.18
N ASN A 80 -22.52 4.72 1.03
CA ASN A 80 -23.29 3.85 1.91
C ASN A 80 -23.44 4.48 3.30
N PRO A 81 -24.65 4.97 3.68
CA PRO A 81 -24.84 5.61 5.00
C PRO A 81 -24.58 4.70 6.18
N ASP A 82 -24.61 3.38 5.98
CA ASP A 82 -24.38 2.39 7.05
C ASP A 82 -22.90 2.03 7.21
N HIS A 83 -22.03 2.54 6.33
CA HIS A 83 -20.61 2.24 6.36
C HIS A 83 -19.82 3.34 7.05
N ALA A 84 -18.74 2.97 7.77
CA ALA A 84 -17.87 3.92 8.45
C ALA A 84 -17.20 4.93 7.49
N GLY A 85 -17.03 4.55 6.22
CA GLY A 85 -16.47 5.41 5.18
C GLY A 85 -17.45 6.35 4.50
N PHE A 86 -18.72 6.38 4.94
CA PHE A 86 -19.73 7.23 4.32
C PHE A 86 -19.34 8.71 4.37
N ASP A 87 -19.50 9.39 3.23
CA ASP A 87 -19.30 10.84 3.14
C ASP A 87 -20.56 11.49 2.55
N PRO A 88 -21.35 12.21 3.38
CA PRO A 88 -22.59 12.83 2.92
C PRO A 88 -22.37 13.92 1.87
N ARG A 89 -21.12 14.40 1.71
CA ARG A 89 -20.79 15.41 0.70
C ARG A 89 -20.46 14.81 -0.67
N SER A 90 -20.31 13.48 -0.74
CA SER A 90 -20.07 12.77 -2.01
C SER A 90 -21.38 12.36 -2.66
N SER A 91 -21.41 12.35 -4.00
CA SER A 91 -22.51 11.80 -4.80
C SER A 91 -21.92 10.97 -5.93
N GLU A 92 -22.74 10.09 -6.50
CA GLU A 92 -22.29 9.26 -7.63
C GLU A 92 -21.86 10.11 -8.83
N ASP A 93 -22.45 11.29 -9.01
CA ASP A 93 -22.08 12.22 -10.08
C ASP A 93 -20.80 13.00 -9.76
N MET A 94 -20.50 13.21 -8.48
CA MET A 94 -19.31 13.94 -8.02
C MET A 94 -18.64 13.20 -6.86
N PRO A 95 -18.01 12.06 -7.13
CA PRO A 95 -17.33 11.30 -6.08
C PRO A 95 -16.07 12.03 -5.60
N ARG A 96 -15.85 12.01 -4.31
CA ARG A 96 -14.65 12.60 -3.68
C ARG A 96 -13.53 11.59 -3.50
N TRP A 97 -13.89 10.32 -3.29
CA TRP A 97 -12.95 9.29 -2.85
C TRP A 97 -12.83 8.20 -3.89
N TYR A 98 -11.60 7.72 -4.06
CA TYR A 98 -11.25 6.76 -5.09
C TYR A 98 -10.51 5.58 -4.48
N GLN A 99 -10.53 4.47 -5.19
CA GLN A 99 -9.80 3.27 -4.83
C GLN A 99 -9.23 2.59 -6.08
N VAL A 100 -8.33 1.65 -5.86
CA VAL A 100 -7.87 0.70 -6.88
C VAL A 100 -8.02 -0.70 -6.32
N ASP A 101 -8.10 -1.69 -7.20
CA ASP A 101 -7.98 -3.07 -6.79
C ASP A 101 -6.51 -3.43 -6.60
N VAL A 102 -6.23 -4.19 -5.56
CA VAL A 102 -4.89 -4.73 -5.31
C VAL A 102 -4.96 -6.23 -5.10
N ARG A 103 -3.96 -6.93 -5.62
CA ARG A 103 -3.84 -8.38 -5.53
C ARG A 103 -2.59 -8.75 -4.75
N TYR A 104 -2.71 -9.73 -3.87
CA TYR A 104 -1.59 -10.28 -3.11
C TYR A 104 -0.49 -10.82 -4.03
N VAL A 105 0.76 -10.51 -3.71
CA VAL A 105 1.94 -11.04 -4.41
C VAL A 105 2.76 -11.93 -3.49
N THR A 106 3.23 -11.42 -2.35
CA THR A 106 4.09 -12.18 -1.44
C THR A 106 4.08 -11.61 -0.04
N THR A 107 4.38 -12.47 0.93
CA THR A 107 4.67 -12.08 2.31
C THR A 107 6.18 -12.13 2.50
N TYR A 108 6.77 -11.07 3.02
CA TYR A 108 8.22 -11.01 3.24
C TYR A 108 8.64 -11.98 4.35
N LYS A 109 9.79 -12.61 4.17
CA LYS A 109 10.38 -13.49 5.18
C LYS A 109 10.70 -12.73 6.46
N GLN A 110 11.25 -11.52 6.29
CA GLN A 110 11.59 -10.64 7.40
C GLN A 110 10.88 -9.31 7.22
N PRO A 111 9.82 -9.04 8.00
CA PRO A 111 9.21 -7.72 8.00
C PRO A 111 10.22 -6.64 8.35
N LEU A 112 10.05 -5.45 7.78
CA LEU A 112 10.94 -4.33 8.07
C LEU A 112 10.24 -3.34 9.01
N PRO A 113 10.64 -3.28 10.29
CA PRO A 113 10.02 -2.38 11.26
C PRO A 113 10.33 -0.92 10.98
N LEU A 114 9.37 -0.04 11.28
CA LEU A 114 9.57 1.41 11.22
C LEU A 114 10.75 1.85 12.11
N SER A 115 10.91 1.23 13.28
CA SER A 115 12.01 1.53 14.18
C SER A 115 13.39 1.32 13.53
N GLU A 116 13.52 0.28 12.72
CA GLU A 116 14.75 0.03 11.97
C GLU A 116 14.96 1.05 10.85
N MET A 117 13.90 1.37 10.11
CA MET A 117 13.98 2.38 9.05
C MET A 117 14.41 3.75 9.57
N ARG A 118 13.93 4.14 10.75
CA ARG A 118 14.31 5.41 11.39
C ARG A 118 15.79 5.46 11.80
N GLN A 119 16.41 4.33 12.02
CA GLN A 119 17.81 4.24 12.42
C GLN A 119 18.78 4.19 11.25
N ARG A 120 18.29 3.98 10.03
CA ARG A 120 19.14 3.82 8.85
C ARG A 120 19.14 5.09 8.01
N ALA A 121 20.35 5.59 7.73
CA ALA A 121 20.54 6.82 6.94
C ALA A 121 19.94 6.69 5.53
N GLU A 122 19.97 5.51 4.93
CA GLU A 122 19.44 5.27 3.59
C GLU A 122 17.93 5.47 3.47
N PHE A 123 17.20 5.48 4.59
CA PHE A 123 15.75 5.71 4.62
C PHE A 123 15.36 7.09 5.15
N ALA A 124 16.33 7.98 5.39
CA ALA A 124 16.05 9.27 6.03
C ALA A 124 15.07 10.14 5.23
N ASP A 125 15.03 10.00 3.92
CA ASP A 125 14.16 10.77 3.02
C ASP A 125 12.88 10.01 2.62
N MET A 126 12.67 8.80 3.13
CA MET A 126 11.43 8.04 2.87
C MET A 126 10.21 8.80 3.40
N GLU A 127 9.14 8.82 2.60
CA GLU A 127 7.88 9.44 3.04
C GLU A 127 7.36 8.80 4.32
N LEU A 128 7.57 7.52 4.54
CA LEU A 128 7.16 6.84 5.77
C LEU A 128 7.81 7.46 7.02
N VAL A 129 9.03 7.96 6.89
CA VAL A 129 9.78 8.60 7.98
C VAL A 129 9.41 10.08 8.12
N ILE A 130 9.34 10.81 7.00
CA ILE A 130 9.13 12.27 7.01
C ILE A 130 7.67 12.69 6.93
N ARG A 131 6.76 11.83 6.44
CA ARG A 131 5.32 12.10 6.30
C ARG A 131 4.51 10.95 6.90
N PRO A 132 4.58 10.74 8.22
CA PRO A 132 4.03 9.53 8.85
C PRO A 132 2.50 9.42 8.78
N ARG A 133 1.78 10.49 8.47
CA ARG A 133 0.31 10.48 8.40
C ARG A 133 -0.24 10.18 7.02
N LEU A 134 0.60 10.19 5.99
CA LEU A 134 0.17 9.94 4.62
C LEU A 134 0.02 8.43 4.39
N SER A 135 -1.17 7.99 4.00
CA SER A 135 -1.50 6.55 3.89
C SER A 135 -1.14 5.93 2.55
N ILE A 136 -0.92 6.73 1.52
CA ILE A 136 -0.49 6.31 0.19
C ILE A 136 0.80 7.05 -0.13
N GLN A 137 1.91 6.34 -0.19
CA GLN A 137 3.23 6.95 -0.28
C GLN A 137 3.99 6.47 -1.50
N HIS A 138 4.85 7.34 -2.03
CA HIS A 138 5.81 6.97 -3.08
C HIS A 138 6.99 6.20 -2.49
N ILE A 139 7.45 5.20 -3.21
CA ILE A 139 8.68 4.47 -2.92
C ILE A 139 9.55 4.56 -4.18
N THR A 140 10.78 5.06 -4.03
CA THR A 140 11.72 5.11 -5.16
C THR A 140 12.26 3.72 -5.46
N ASP A 141 12.76 3.50 -6.68
CA ASP A 141 13.36 2.22 -7.05
C ASP A 141 14.53 1.88 -6.12
N ARG A 142 15.34 2.86 -5.76
CA ARG A 142 16.45 2.67 -4.83
C ARG A 142 15.96 2.23 -3.45
N GLN A 143 14.93 2.90 -2.92
CA GLN A 143 14.33 2.53 -1.64
C GLN A 143 13.76 1.12 -1.69
N TYR A 144 13.09 0.75 -2.78
CA TYR A 144 12.56 -0.60 -2.94
C TYR A 144 13.69 -1.65 -2.89
N GLN A 145 14.78 -1.43 -3.61
CA GLN A 145 15.91 -2.36 -3.58
C GLN A 145 16.53 -2.47 -2.18
N GLN A 146 16.63 -1.38 -1.46
CA GLN A 146 17.12 -1.37 -0.08
C GLN A 146 16.18 -2.15 0.86
N ILE A 147 14.87 -1.97 0.70
CA ILE A 147 13.87 -2.71 1.47
C ILE A 147 13.96 -4.21 1.16
N LEU A 148 14.01 -4.55 -0.12
CA LEU A 148 14.11 -5.95 -0.56
C LEU A 148 15.37 -6.63 0.00
N ALA A 149 16.49 -5.93 0.03
CA ALA A 149 17.75 -6.46 0.58
C ALA A 149 17.62 -6.84 2.07
N LEU A 150 16.77 -6.15 2.81
CA LEU A 150 16.53 -6.42 4.24
C LEU A 150 15.45 -7.48 4.45
N CYS A 151 14.40 -7.47 3.63
CA CYS A 151 13.23 -8.35 3.78
C CYS A 151 13.40 -9.71 3.09
N GLU A 152 14.10 -9.73 1.97
CA GLU A 152 14.32 -10.91 1.13
C GLU A 152 15.74 -10.90 0.57
N PRO A 153 16.77 -11.04 1.43
CA PRO A 153 18.16 -10.86 1.00
C PRO A 153 18.59 -11.84 -0.10
N GLU A 154 18.07 -13.06 -0.10
CA GLU A 154 18.40 -14.04 -1.13
C GLU A 154 17.90 -13.61 -2.51
N LEU A 155 16.69 -13.08 -2.59
CA LEU A 155 16.13 -12.60 -3.84
C LEU A 155 16.84 -11.35 -4.33
N ALA A 156 17.19 -10.44 -3.42
CA ALA A 156 17.93 -9.23 -3.75
C ALA A 156 19.33 -9.56 -4.31
N MET A 157 20.03 -10.53 -3.71
CA MET A 157 21.33 -10.98 -4.18
C MET A 157 21.28 -11.66 -5.54
N ALA A 158 20.20 -12.42 -5.81
CA ALA A 158 20.01 -13.08 -7.11
C ALA A 158 19.70 -12.09 -8.23
N GLY A 159 19.26 -10.87 -7.89
CA GLY A 159 18.91 -9.84 -8.88
C GLY A 159 17.77 -10.23 -9.83
N ALA A 160 17.07 -11.32 -9.53
CA ALA A 160 16.16 -11.96 -10.47
C ALA A 160 14.70 -11.78 -10.13
N TRP A 161 14.38 -11.32 -8.93
CA TRP A 161 12.99 -11.24 -8.51
C TRP A 161 12.30 -9.99 -9.05
N SER A 162 11.19 -10.21 -9.75
CA SER A 162 10.34 -9.13 -10.23
C SER A 162 8.87 -9.55 -10.14
N PRO A 163 8.08 -8.86 -9.33
CA PRO A 163 6.63 -9.15 -9.26
C PRO A 163 5.91 -8.92 -10.59
N ALA A 164 6.51 -8.16 -11.49
CA ALA A 164 5.91 -7.88 -12.79
C ALA A 164 5.86 -9.11 -13.70
N LEU A 165 6.71 -10.11 -13.44
CA LEU A 165 6.83 -11.31 -14.26
C LEU A 165 6.08 -12.51 -13.69
N SER A 166 5.54 -12.39 -12.51
CA SER A 166 4.83 -13.49 -11.83
C SER A 166 3.35 -13.53 -12.13
#